data_abc96bf78ba8f9d3b1f056fb5e257ffc
#
_entry.id   abc96bf78ba8f9d3b1f056fb5e257ffc
#
_cell.length_a   1.000
_cell.length_b   1.000
_cell.length_c   1.000
_cell.angle_alpha   90.00
_cell.angle_beta   90.00
_cell.angle_gamma   90.00
#
_symmetry.space_group_name_H-M   'P 1'
#
loop_
_entity.id
_entity.type
_entity.pdbx_description
1 polymer ?
#
loop_
_entity_poly.entity_id
_entity_poly.type
_entity_poly.pdbx_seq_one_letter_code
_entity_poly.pdbx_strand_id
1 'polypeptide(L)'
;MENKSETIRRLYREGKGISEIAKALGLSYQRVYTTLRRSGLLKPKGGEPSPSGEPDPEAYARFLQGLEIRSVELMEVHAKLERSPKGKLSFRMGLEAFGPEPREGGFSAGLALSLDFQDEEGPFGFLRLRVRAGYATSLFPDEPLFRAFRERNLIVHLWPYLRLYADFLTAQMGLPRLVLPAWKV
;
A
#
# COMPACT_ATOMS: atom_id res chain seq x y z
N MET A 1 35.11 1.80 -17.02
CA MET A 1 33.96 2.32 -16.21
C MET A 1 33.47 1.16 -15.35
N GLU A 2 33.59 1.28 -14.04
CA GLU A 2 33.12 0.25 -13.10
C GLU A 2 31.60 0.13 -13.22
N ASN A 3 31.10 -1.09 -13.40
CA ASN A 3 29.66 -1.34 -13.56
C ASN A 3 28.96 -1.04 -12.24
N LYS A 4 27.95 -0.14 -12.24
CA LYS A 4 27.19 0.24 -11.05
C LYS A 4 26.72 -0.97 -10.21
N SER A 5 26.46 -2.11 -10.87
CA SER A 5 26.11 -3.36 -10.18
C SER A 5 27.27 -3.98 -9.42
N GLU A 6 28.50 -3.81 -9.87
CA GLU A 6 29.70 -4.29 -9.15
C GLU A 6 30.01 -3.40 -7.96
N THR A 7 29.89 -2.10 -8.12
CA THR A 7 30.03 -1.13 -7.01
C THR A 7 29.01 -1.40 -5.89
N ILE A 8 27.75 -1.67 -6.23
CA ILE A 8 26.72 -2.05 -5.25
C ILE A 8 27.14 -3.31 -4.47
N ARG A 9 27.61 -4.37 -5.18
CA ARG A 9 28.00 -5.62 -4.53
C ARG A 9 29.23 -5.45 -3.64
N ARG A 10 30.20 -4.62 -4.05
CA ARG A 10 31.40 -4.33 -3.27
C ARG A 10 31.04 -3.60 -1.97
N LEU A 11 30.28 -2.51 -2.05
CA LEU A 11 29.87 -1.73 -0.89
C LEU A 11 29.06 -2.57 0.12
N TYR A 12 28.23 -3.47 -0.37
CA TYR A 12 27.47 -4.37 0.50
C TYR A 12 28.38 -5.40 1.22
N ARG A 13 29.42 -5.94 0.54
CA ARG A 13 30.42 -6.82 1.18
C ARG A 13 31.28 -6.09 2.21
N GLU A 14 31.47 -4.79 2.06
CA GLU A 14 32.12 -3.89 3.00
C GLU A 14 31.24 -3.56 4.23
N GLY A 15 30.02 -4.13 4.32
CA GLY A 15 29.11 -3.98 5.46
C GLY A 15 28.18 -2.78 5.40
N LYS A 16 28.12 -2.03 4.28
CA LYS A 16 27.20 -0.88 4.13
C LYS A 16 25.77 -1.34 3.94
N GLY A 17 24.84 -0.65 4.60
CA GLY A 17 23.41 -0.88 4.45
C GLY A 17 22.86 -0.51 3.07
N ILE A 18 21.77 -1.15 2.62
CA ILE A 18 21.16 -0.90 1.30
C ILE A 18 20.77 0.58 1.14
N SER A 19 20.26 1.20 2.21
CA SER A 19 19.89 2.63 2.21
C SER A 19 21.12 3.54 2.05
N GLU A 20 22.23 3.21 2.67
CA GLU A 20 23.50 3.96 2.55
C GLU A 20 24.06 3.84 1.15
N ILE A 21 24.02 2.64 0.57
CA ILE A 21 24.48 2.38 -0.81
C ILE A 21 23.62 3.13 -1.82
N ALA A 22 22.31 3.13 -1.62
CA ALA A 22 21.35 3.87 -2.46
C ALA A 22 21.67 5.38 -2.45
N LYS A 23 21.88 5.95 -1.26
CA LYS A 23 22.22 7.36 -1.07
C LYS A 23 23.60 7.72 -1.67
N ALA A 24 24.60 6.88 -1.44
CA ALA A 24 25.95 7.11 -1.93
C ALA A 24 26.07 7.06 -3.46
N LEU A 25 25.24 6.23 -4.13
CA LEU A 25 25.28 6.06 -5.58
C LEU A 25 24.19 6.82 -6.34
N GLY A 26 23.35 7.58 -5.64
CA GLY A 26 22.20 8.28 -6.23
C GLY A 26 21.19 7.32 -6.90
N LEU A 27 21.00 6.14 -6.33
CA LEU A 27 20.10 5.09 -6.83
C LEU A 27 18.91 4.91 -5.90
N SER A 28 17.80 4.40 -6.44
CA SER A 28 16.68 4.00 -5.60
C SER A 28 17.05 2.77 -4.76
N TYR A 29 16.52 2.69 -3.54
CA TYR A 29 16.62 1.53 -2.66
C TYR A 29 16.31 0.23 -3.41
N GLN A 30 15.22 0.24 -4.17
CA GLN A 30 14.76 -0.94 -4.91
C GLN A 30 15.76 -1.42 -5.97
N ARG A 31 16.45 -0.50 -6.62
CA ARG A 31 17.49 -0.84 -7.60
C ARG A 31 18.69 -1.52 -6.93
N VAL A 32 19.12 -1.02 -5.78
CA VAL A 32 20.18 -1.63 -4.98
C VAL A 32 19.77 -3.01 -4.48
N TYR A 33 18.57 -3.10 -3.87
CA TYR A 33 18.01 -4.35 -3.37
C TYR A 33 17.89 -5.43 -4.46
N THR A 34 17.30 -5.07 -5.61
CA THR A 34 17.14 -6.01 -6.74
C THR A 34 18.50 -6.49 -7.28
N THR A 35 19.49 -5.59 -7.35
CA THR A 35 20.85 -5.94 -7.79
C THR A 35 21.52 -6.93 -6.83
N LEU A 36 21.41 -6.69 -5.53
CA LEU A 36 21.98 -7.56 -4.49
C LEU A 36 21.26 -8.93 -4.44
N ARG A 37 19.93 -8.93 -4.61
CA ARG A 37 19.13 -10.16 -4.67
C ARG A 37 19.50 -11.01 -5.89
N ARG A 38 19.61 -10.42 -7.08
CA ARG A 38 20.01 -11.12 -8.31
C ARG A 38 21.43 -11.67 -8.24
N SER A 39 22.30 -11.06 -7.45
CA SER A 39 23.67 -11.53 -7.24
C SER A 39 23.81 -12.57 -6.12
N GLY A 40 22.73 -12.99 -5.46
CA GLY A 40 22.76 -13.97 -4.36
C GLY A 40 23.43 -13.47 -3.08
N LEU A 41 23.76 -12.17 -2.99
CA LEU A 41 24.40 -11.57 -1.82
C LEU A 41 23.39 -11.28 -0.69
N LEU A 42 22.14 -11.05 -1.03
CA LEU A 42 21.04 -11.09 -0.08
C LEU A 42 20.56 -12.53 0.01
N LYS A 43 21.10 -13.29 0.95
CA LYS A 43 20.44 -14.53 1.37
C LYS A 43 19.08 -14.16 1.95
N PRO A 44 17.99 -14.85 1.58
CA PRO A 44 16.74 -14.72 2.30
C PRO A 44 17.04 -15.09 3.76
N LYS A 45 16.93 -14.12 4.67
CA LYS A 45 16.89 -14.40 6.10
C LYS A 45 15.48 -14.94 6.37
N GLY A 46 15.36 -16.25 6.42
CA GLY A 46 14.13 -16.93 6.81
C GLY A 46 13.45 -17.68 5.66
N GLY A 47 13.40 -19.00 5.79
CA GLY A 47 12.47 -19.89 5.14
C GLY A 47 12.59 -20.07 3.63
N GLU A 48 12.69 -21.28 3.17
CA GLU A 48 12.40 -21.65 1.78
C GLU A 48 11.01 -21.10 1.41
N PRO A 49 10.82 -20.57 0.19
CA PRO A 49 9.48 -20.12 -0.23
C PRO A 49 8.52 -21.29 -0.08
N SER A 50 7.53 -21.12 0.76
CA SER A 50 6.45 -22.09 0.90
C SER A 50 5.86 -22.38 -0.48
N PRO A 51 5.56 -23.64 -0.86
CA PRO A 51 4.98 -23.99 -2.15
C PRO A 51 3.65 -23.27 -2.43
N SER A 52 2.98 -22.76 -1.40
CA SER A 52 1.73 -21.98 -1.46
C SER A 52 1.93 -20.49 -1.79
N GLY A 53 3.17 -20.00 -1.87
CA GLY A 53 3.45 -18.57 -2.05
C GLY A 53 3.11 -17.70 -0.82
N GLU A 54 2.75 -18.30 0.30
CA GLU A 54 2.53 -17.61 1.57
C GLU A 54 3.85 -17.34 2.30
N PRO A 55 3.98 -16.22 3.03
CA PRO A 55 5.16 -15.96 3.82
C PRO A 55 5.25 -16.94 5.00
N ASP A 56 6.46 -17.22 5.46
CA ASP A 56 6.69 -17.93 6.70
C ASP A 56 5.95 -17.22 7.85
N PRO A 57 5.10 -17.94 8.64
CA PRO A 57 4.32 -17.35 9.72
C PRO A 57 5.16 -16.59 10.77
N GLU A 58 6.35 -17.11 11.10
CA GLU A 58 7.24 -16.44 12.05
C GLU A 58 7.85 -15.17 11.45
N ALA A 59 8.23 -15.18 10.17
CA ALA A 59 8.72 -14.01 9.47
C ALA A 59 7.63 -12.93 9.38
N TYR A 60 6.40 -13.34 9.12
CA TYR A 60 5.24 -12.43 9.09
C TYR A 60 4.97 -11.82 10.47
N ALA A 61 4.97 -12.62 11.53
CA ALA A 61 4.76 -12.13 12.90
C ALA A 61 5.85 -11.14 13.30
N ARG A 62 7.14 -11.42 13.02
CA ARG A 62 8.24 -10.48 13.27
C ARG A 62 8.11 -9.19 12.48
N PHE A 63 7.67 -9.26 11.23
CA PHE A 63 7.42 -8.08 10.42
C PHE A 63 6.34 -7.20 11.05
N LEU A 64 5.22 -7.78 11.47
CA LEU A 64 4.12 -7.04 12.11
C LEU A 64 4.53 -6.43 13.46
N GLN A 65 5.32 -7.14 14.27
CA GLN A 65 5.83 -6.63 15.56
C GLN A 65 6.74 -5.40 15.38
N GLY A 66 7.49 -5.34 14.29
CA GLY A 66 8.37 -4.22 13.98
C GLY A 66 7.73 -3.11 13.14
N LEU A 67 6.42 -3.19 12.89
CA LEU A 67 5.70 -2.26 12.02
C LEU A 67 4.96 -1.21 12.85
N GLU A 68 5.19 0.07 12.54
CA GLU A 68 4.50 1.19 13.18
C GLU A 68 3.87 2.10 12.12
N ILE A 69 2.60 2.47 12.29
CA ILE A 69 1.94 3.46 11.44
C ILE A 69 2.40 4.85 11.88
N ARG A 70 3.05 5.61 10.99
CA ARG A 70 3.55 6.96 11.24
C ARG A 70 2.63 8.05 10.73
N SER A 71 1.97 7.81 9.60
CA SER A 71 1.05 8.77 9.01
C SER A 71 -0.08 8.06 8.28
N VAL A 72 -1.22 8.75 8.17
CA VAL A 72 -2.28 8.41 7.24
C VAL A 72 -2.64 9.68 6.49
N GLU A 73 -2.60 9.64 5.17
CA GLU A 73 -2.72 10.79 4.29
C GLU A 73 -3.83 10.55 3.25
N LEU A 74 -4.74 11.51 3.11
CA LEU A 74 -5.66 11.55 1.99
C LEU A 74 -4.92 12.13 0.77
N MET A 75 -4.59 11.28 -0.19
CA MET A 75 -3.77 11.63 -1.35
C MET A 75 -4.57 12.28 -2.47
N GLU A 76 -5.78 11.79 -2.68
CA GLU A 76 -6.61 12.18 -3.81
C GLU A 76 -8.08 12.07 -3.46
N VAL A 77 -8.84 13.09 -3.84
CA VAL A 77 -10.30 13.10 -3.84
C VAL A 77 -10.76 13.55 -5.21
N HIS A 78 -11.57 12.72 -5.87
CA HIS A 78 -12.23 13.08 -7.10
C HIS A 78 -13.70 12.71 -7.00
N ALA A 79 -14.57 13.71 -6.95
CA ALA A 79 -15.99 13.55 -6.79
C ALA A 79 -16.75 14.36 -7.82
N LYS A 80 -17.81 13.80 -8.38
CA LYS A 80 -18.66 14.49 -9.35
C LYS A 80 -20.07 13.95 -9.28
N LEU A 81 -21.03 14.88 -9.33
CA LEU A 81 -22.42 14.59 -9.69
C LEU A 81 -22.66 15.16 -11.08
N GLU A 82 -23.18 14.35 -11.98
CA GLU A 82 -23.53 14.75 -13.34
C GLU A 82 -24.95 15.28 -13.43
N ARG A 83 -25.80 14.85 -12.50
CA ARG A 83 -27.19 15.30 -12.31
C ARG A 83 -27.65 15.03 -10.88
N SER A 84 -28.75 15.62 -10.48
CA SER A 84 -29.41 15.28 -9.22
C SER A 84 -29.95 13.84 -9.26
N PRO A 85 -29.81 13.07 -8.19
CA PRO A 85 -30.35 11.71 -8.13
C PRO A 85 -31.88 11.69 -8.05
N LYS A 86 -32.47 10.62 -8.55
CA LYS A 86 -33.93 10.40 -8.52
C LYS A 86 -34.26 8.99 -7.99
N GLY A 87 -35.24 8.93 -7.14
CA GLY A 87 -35.72 7.65 -6.60
C GLY A 87 -34.72 6.92 -5.71
N LYS A 88 -34.66 5.62 -5.84
CA LYS A 88 -33.80 4.77 -5.01
C LYS A 88 -32.34 4.82 -5.45
N LEU A 89 -31.43 5.07 -4.50
CA LEU A 89 -30.00 5.15 -4.74
C LEU A 89 -29.31 3.82 -4.49
N SER A 90 -28.32 3.52 -5.32
CA SER A 90 -27.40 2.41 -5.17
C SER A 90 -25.99 2.84 -5.58
N PHE A 91 -24.99 2.02 -5.27
CA PHE A 91 -23.61 2.26 -5.70
C PHE A 91 -22.88 0.95 -5.99
N ARG A 92 -21.95 1.01 -6.92
CA ARG A 92 -20.95 -0.03 -7.13
C ARG A 92 -19.65 0.41 -6.48
N MET A 93 -19.02 -0.51 -5.74
CA MET A 93 -17.76 -0.25 -5.03
C MET A 93 -16.61 -1.04 -5.65
N GLY A 94 -15.48 -0.39 -5.86
CA GLY A 94 -14.19 -0.99 -6.16
C GLY A 94 -13.18 -0.61 -5.09
N LEU A 95 -12.27 -1.53 -4.76
CA LEU A 95 -11.19 -1.30 -3.81
C LEU A 95 -9.91 -1.90 -4.38
N GLU A 96 -8.86 -1.08 -4.46
CA GLU A 96 -7.55 -1.48 -4.96
C GLU A 96 -6.47 -1.08 -3.97
N ALA A 97 -5.48 -1.96 -3.76
CA ALA A 97 -4.31 -1.65 -2.95
C ALA A 97 -3.13 -1.26 -3.83
N PHE A 98 -2.30 -0.34 -3.36
CA PHE A 98 -1.08 0.09 -4.02
C PHE A 98 0.12 0.15 -3.07
N GLY A 99 1.34 0.16 -3.63
CA GLY A 99 2.59 0.05 -2.89
C GLY A 99 3.14 -1.39 -2.94
N PRO A 100 4.16 -1.72 -2.13
CA PRO A 100 4.87 -0.84 -1.19
C PRO A 100 5.83 0.12 -1.91
N GLU A 101 5.83 1.38 -1.53
CA GLU A 101 6.80 2.37 -1.98
C GLU A 101 7.84 2.60 -0.87
N PRO A 102 9.14 2.47 -1.15
CA PRO A 102 10.18 2.72 -0.17
C PRO A 102 10.15 4.16 0.34
N ARG A 103 10.35 4.31 1.67
CA ARG A 103 10.49 5.58 2.37
C ARG A 103 11.71 5.51 3.30
N GLU A 104 12.18 6.64 3.74
CA GLU A 104 13.21 6.68 4.79
C GLU A 104 12.69 6.03 6.07
N GLY A 105 13.40 5.00 6.55
CA GLY A 105 13.02 4.24 7.74
C GLY A 105 11.80 3.32 7.59
N GLY A 106 11.35 3.01 6.34
CA GLY A 106 10.24 2.11 6.14
C GLY A 106 9.65 2.13 4.73
N PHE A 107 8.34 2.12 4.61
CA PHE A 107 7.62 2.14 3.33
C PHE A 107 6.28 2.86 3.46
N SER A 108 5.67 3.17 2.32
CA SER A 108 4.26 3.57 2.26
C SER A 108 3.44 2.62 1.41
N ALA A 109 2.19 2.44 1.78
CA ALA A 109 1.20 1.67 1.03
C ALA A 109 -0.18 2.26 1.24
N GLY A 110 -1.10 1.98 0.34
CA GLY A 110 -2.41 2.61 0.43
C GLY A 110 -3.51 1.83 -0.26
N LEU A 111 -4.72 2.40 -0.16
CA LEU A 111 -5.94 1.90 -0.77
C LEU A 111 -6.57 2.99 -1.64
N ALA A 112 -7.07 2.60 -2.80
CA ALA A 112 -7.92 3.40 -3.67
C ALA A 112 -9.35 2.84 -3.61
N LEU A 113 -10.31 3.68 -3.20
CA LEU A 113 -11.73 3.38 -3.19
C LEU A 113 -12.39 4.05 -4.37
N SER A 114 -13.22 3.31 -5.10
CA SER A 114 -14.11 3.83 -6.12
C SER A 114 -15.56 3.54 -5.79
N LEU A 115 -16.41 4.57 -5.90
CA LEU A 115 -17.86 4.47 -5.77
C LEU A 115 -18.48 5.06 -7.03
N ASP A 116 -19.27 4.27 -7.74
CA ASP A 116 -20.07 4.71 -8.88
C ASP A 116 -21.53 4.72 -8.45
N PHE A 117 -22.13 5.90 -8.44
CA PHE A 117 -23.50 6.10 -7.98
C PHE A 117 -24.52 5.88 -9.09
N GLN A 118 -25.59 5.17 -8.78
CA GLN A 118 -26.68 4.84 -9.69
C GLN A 118 -28.03 5.05 -9.00
N ASP A 119 -29.01 5.45 -9.79
CA ASP A 119 -30.42 5.52 -9.40
C ASP A 119 -31.31 4.82 -10.45
N GLU A 120 -32.63 5.06 -10.40
CA GLU A 120 -33.59 4.45 -11.32
C GLU A 120 -33.38 4.87 -12.78
N GLU A 121 -32.76 6.02 -13.03
CA GLU A 121 -32.44 6.54 -14.37
C GLU A 121 -31.05 6.16 -14.85
N GLY A 122 -30.26 5.47 -14.03
CA GLY A 122 -28.89 5.02 -14.36
C GLY A 122 -27.79 5.76 -13.60
N PRO A 123 -26.56 5.78 -14.12
CA PRO A 123 -25.43 6.47 -13.47
C PRO A 123 -25.68 7.97 -13.33
N PHE A 124 -25.31 8.54 -12.17
CA PHE A 124 -25.47 9.97 -11.94
C PHE A 124 -24.25 10.65 -11.29
N GLY A 125 -23.21 9.89 -10.92
CA GLY A 125 -22.00 10.46 -10.35
C GLY A 125 -21.05 9.43 -9.81
N PHE A 126 -19.95 9.91 -9.24
CA PHE A 126 -18.93 9.05 -8.65
C PHE A 126 -18.17 9.73 -7.52
N LEU A 127 -17.49 8.91 -6.71
CA LEU A 127 -16.47 9.32 -5.73
C LEU A 127 -15.25 8.41 -5.86
N ARG A 128 -14.07 9.00 -5.95
CA ARG A 128 -12.78 8.32 -5.96
C ARG A 128 -11.92 8.86 -4.82
N LEU A 129 -11.35 7.98 -4.03
CA LEU A 129 -10.48 8.32 -2.90
C LEU A 129 -9.20 7.51 -2.97
N ARG A 130 -8.07 8.13 -2.65
CA ARG A 130 -6.81 7.44 -2.42
C ARG A 130 -6.26 7.83 -1.06
N VAL A 131 -6.08 6.83 -0.20
CA VAL A 131 -5.52 6.99 1.15
C VAL A 131 -4.25 6.17 1.25
N ARG A 132 -3.20 6.79 1.79
CA ARG A 132 -1.88 6.19 1.98
C ARG A 132 -1.52 6.21 3.46
N ALA A 133 -0.91 5.12 3.95
CA ALA A 133 -0.23 5.09 5.23
C ALA A 133 1.28 5.03 5.04
N GLY A 134 2.01 5.76 5.87
CA GLY A 134 3.44 5.63 6.07
C GLY A 134 3.72 4.67 7.22
N TYR A 135 4.56 3.68 6.98
CA TYR A 135 4.97 2.66 7.95
C TYR A 135 6.46 2.76 8.26
N ALA A 136 6.80 2.86 9.54
CA ALA A 136 8.16 2.65 9.98
C ALA A 136 8.42 1.17 10.19
N THR A 137 9.54 0.69 9.70
CA THR A 137 10.02 -0.68 9.89
C THR A 137 11.49 -0.79 9.51
N SER A 138 12.22 -1.67 10.19
CA SER A 138 13.58 -2.03 9.80
C SER A 138 13.64 -3.02 8.62
N LEU A 139 12.51 -3.67 8.32
CA LEU A 139 12.40 -4.68 7.27
C LEU A 139 11.49 -4.17 6.14
N PHE A 140 12.06 -3.91 4.96
CA PHE A 140 11.25 -3.67 3.78
C PHE A 140 10.64 -5.01 3.30
N PRO A 141 9.29 -5.10 3.17
CA PRO A 141 8.65 -6.36 2.82
C PRO A 141 9.00 -6.80 1.39
N ASP A 142 9.31 -8.08 1.22
CA ASP A 142 9.34 -8.71 -0.09
C ASP A 142 7.92 -8.97 -0.61
N GLU A 143 7.80 -9.45 -1.85
CA GLU A 143 6.49 -9.64 -2.48
C GLU A 143 5.54 -10.58 -1.72
N PRO A 144 5.97 -11.78 -1.23
CA PRO A 144 5.09 -12.64 -0.45
C PRO A 144 4.62 -12.00 0.87
N LEU A 145 5.54 -11.32 1.56
CA LEU A 145 5.27 -10.66 2.83
C LEU A 145 4.30 -9.48 2.64
N PHE A 146 4.54 -8.66 1.61
CA PHE A 146 3.66 -7.52 1.32
C PHE A 146 2.28 -7.97 0.84
N ARG A 147 2.18 -9.03 0.05
CA ARG A 147 0.88 -9.58 -0.37
C ARG A 147 0.04 -9.99 0.83
N ALA A 148 0.62 -10.76 1.76
CA ALA A 148 -0.09 -11.14 2.98
C ALA A 148 -0.47 -9.92 3.83
N PHE A 149 0.41 -8.93 3.95
CA PHE A 149 0.14 -7.67 4.65
C PHE A 149 -1.00 -6.89 3.99
N ARG A 150 -0.98 -6.77 2.68
CA ARG A 150 -2.02 -6.10 1.90
C ARG A 150 -3.40 -6.71 2.12
N GLU A 151 -3.47 -8.04 2.12
CA GLU A 151 -4.72 -8.79 2.24
C GLU A 151 -5.27 -8.82 3.67
N ARG A 152 -4.39 -8.85 4.68
CA ARG A 152 -4.77 -9.07 6.08
C ARG A 152 -4.77 -7.81 6.94
N ASN A 153 -3.82 -6.89 6.73
CA ASN A 153 -3.58 -5.76 7.63
C ASN A 153 -3.83 -4.39 6.99
N LEU A 154 -3.36 -4.16 5.76
CA LEU A 154 -3.47 -2.84 5.13
C LEU A 154 -4.92 -2.36 5.06
N ILE A 155 -5.84 -3.26 4.71
CA ILE A 155 -7.27 -2.96 4.67
C ILE A 155 -7.78 -2.60 6.07
N VAL A 156 -7.43 -3.39 7.09
CA VAL A 156 -7.85 -3.13 8.48
C VAL A 156 -7.36 -1.76 8.95
N HIS A 157 -6.13 -1.39 8.60
CA HIS A 157 -5.56 -0.10 8.98
C HIS A 157 -6.24 1.09 8.30
N LEU A 158 -6.59 0.98 7.02
CA LEU A 158 -7.05 2.11 6.22
C LEU A 158 -8.57 2.17 6.01
N TRP A 159 -9.28 1.06 6.20
CA TRP A 159 -10.73 1.01 6.03
C TRP A 159 -11.51 2.01 6.90
N PRO A 160 -11.16 2.23 8.18
CA PRO A 160 -11.84 3.24 9.00
C PRO A 160 -11.76 4.65 8.40
N TYR A 161 -10.63 5.03 7.82
CA TYR A 161 -10.44 6.32 7.16
C TYR A 161 -11.25 6.44 5.87
N LEU A 162 -11.25 5.39 5.03
CA LEU A 162 -12.06 5.37 3.81
C LEU A 162 -13.56 5.48 4.13
N ARG A 163 -14.03 4.80 5.18
CA ARG A 163 -15.42 4.92 5.65
C ARG A 163 -15.76 6.34 6.08
N LEU A 164 -14.88 6.95 6.88
CA LEU A 164 -15.06 8.32 7.36
C LEU A 164 -15.13 9.30 6.18
N TYR A 165 -14.20 9.21 5.24
CA TYR A 165 -14.18 10.10 4.07
C TYR A 165 -15.38 9.86 3.15
N ALA A 166 -15.77 8.61 2.90
CA ALA A 166 -16.95 8.31 2.08
C ALA A 166 -18.22 8.88 2.69
N ASP A 167 -18.45 8.70 4.00
CA ASP A 167 -19.60 9.26 4.72
C ASP A 167 -19.61 10.80 4.67
N PHE A 168 -18.46 11.41 5.00
CA PHE A 168 -18.34 12.87 5.01
C PHE A 168 -18.56 13.48 3.62
N LEU A 169 -17.87 12.96 2.60
CA LEU A 169 -17.90 13.52 1.25
C LEU A 169 -19.26 13.31 0.57
N THR A 170 -19.92 12.17 0.75
CA THR A 170 -21.26 11.98 0.20
C THR A 170 -22.26 12.95 0.82
N ALA A 171 -22.14 13.23 2.11
CA ALA A 171 -22.97 14.28 2.76
C ALA A 171 -22.68 15.68 2.16
N GLN A 172 -21.40 16.03 1.91
CA GLN A 172 -21.03 17.30 1.25
C GLN A 172 -21.50 17.38 -0.21
N MET A 173 -21.65 16.25 -0.87
CA MET A 173 -22.24 16.18 -2.22
C MET A 173 -23.78 16.31 -2.22
N GLY A 174 -24.43 16.47 -1.06
CA GLY A 174 -25.88 16.53 -0.93
C GLY A 174 -26.57 15.17 -1.09
N LEU A 175 -25.81 14.06 -1.01
CA LEU A 175 -26.34 12.71 -1.02
C LEU A 175 -26.70 12.26 0.40
N PRO A 176 -27.54 11.24 0.57
CA PRO A 176 -27.69 10.57 1.85
C PRO A 176 -26.33 10.07 2.35
N ARG A 177 -26.10 10.15 3.66
CA ARG A 177 -24.84 9.69 4.27
C ARG A 177 -24.59 8.22 3.92
N LEU A 178 -23.44 7.95 3.35
CA LEU A 178 -23.04 6.61 2.94
C LEU A 178 -22.16 5.99 4.02
N VAL A 179 -22.73 5.10 4.83
CA VAL A 179 -21.99 4.34 5.82
C VAL A 179 -21.57 3.00 5.20
N LEU A 180 -20.32 2.92 4.74
CA LEU A 180 -19.76 1.65 4.25
C LEU A 180 -19.75 0.61 5.38
N PRO A 181 -20.02 -0.69 5.10
CA PRO A 181 -20.02 -1.75 6.11
C PRO A 181 -18.67 -1.88 6.81
N ALA A 182 -18.64 -2.46 8.00
CA ALA A 182 -17.37 -2.84 8.64
C ALA A 182 -16.67 -3.89 7.78
N TRP A 183 -15.34 -3.78 7.68
CA TRP A 183 -14.56 -4.82 7.04
C TRP A 183 -14.61 -6.08 7.91
N LYS A 184 -14.98 -7.21 7.33
CA LYS A 184 -14.97 -8.51 8.02
C LYS A 184 -13.69 -9.23 7.63
N VAL A 185 -12.88 -9.58 8.61
CA VAL A 185 -11.66 -10.39 8.46
C VAL A 185 -12.04 -11.86 8.50
#